data_718bcf347c9be9b6911b2c66074a3c75
#
_entry.id   718bcf347c9be9b6911b2c66074a3c75
#
_cell.length_a   1.000
_cell.length_b   1.000
_cell.length_c   1.000
_cell.angle_alpha   90.00
_cell.angle_beta   90.00
_cell.angle_gamma   90.00
#
_symmetry.space_group_name_H-M   'P 1'
#
loop_
_entity.id
_entity.type
_entity.pdbx_description
1 polymer ?
#
loop_
_entity_poly.entity_id
_entity_poly.type
_entity_poly.pdbx_seq_one_letter_code
_entity_poly.pdbx_strand_id
1 'polypeptide(L)'
;MIVLNDVLKGKHSVAIGGHIRPDGDCVGSTIGLYLYLTTYYPEIETDLYLEEIPEAFQMMGHRDVPKHEIVEGKVYDLFISLDCGDERRLGFSEPVFQKAKETLCVDHHISNESFADTNHIVPDASSTSELVFRLLDEEKITEEIASFLYMGIVHDTGVFQYSCTSPETCLLYTSDAADD
;
A
#
# COMPACT_ATOMS: atom_id res chain seq x y z
N MET A 1 -12.67 -6.93 -9.67
CA MET A 1 -12.28 -6.17 -8.46
C MET A 1 -11.91 -7.21 -7.42
N ILE A 2 -10.72 -7.13 -6.82
CA ILE A 2 -10.34 -8.00 -5.71
C ILE A 2 -11.02 -7.54 -4.42
N VAL A 3 -11.24 -8.48 -3.50
CA VAL A 3 -11.80 -8.19 -2.18
C VAL A 3 -10.75 -8.57 -1.14
N LEU A 4 -10.33 -7.62 -0.31
CA LEU A 4 -9.24 -7.81 0.65
C LEU A 4 -9.49 -9.01 1.59
N ASN A 5 -10.72 -9.15 2.09
CA ASN A 5 -11.12 -10.27 2.96
C ASN A 5 -10.90 -11.65 2.30
N ASP A 6 -11.16 -11.75 0.99
CA ASP A 6 -10.96 -13.02 0.27
C ASP A 6 -9.47 -13.32 0.10
N VAL A 7 -8.65 -12.29 -0.14
CA VAL A 7 -7.20 -12.40 -0.25
C VAL A 7 -6.55 -12.83 1.07
N LEU A 8 -7.04 -12.31 2.19
CA LEU A 8 -6.51 -12.60 3.53
C LEU A 8 -7.02 -13.93 4.13
N LYS A 9 -8.03 -14.52 3.53
CA LYS A 9 -8.65 -15.73 4.07
C LYS A 9 -7.66 -16.89 4.20
N GLY A 10 -7.50 -17.38 5.45
CA GLY A 10 -6.59 -18.49 5.76
C GLY A 10 -5.11 -18.14 5.79
N LYS A 11 -4.76 -16.87 5.71
CA LYS A 11 -3.38 -16.38 5.88
C LYS A 11 -3.09 -16.17 7.37
N HIS A 12 -1.88 -16.52 7.78
CA HIS A 12 -1.37 -16.30 9.13
C HIS A 12 -0.21 -15.31 9.16
N SER A 13 0.42 -15.06 8.00
CA SER A 13 1.51 -14.11 7.88
C SER A 13 1.45 -13.36 6.54
N VAL A 14 1.57 -12.05 6.61
CA VAL A 14 1.56 -11.14 5.45
C VAL A 14 2.80 -10.26 5.49
N ALA A 15 3.49 -10.14 4.37
CA ALA A 15 4.47 -9.11 4.14
C ALA A 15 3.90 -8.04 3.20
N ILE A 16 4.14 -6.79 3.49
CA ILE A 16 3.86 -5.66 2.59
C ILE A 16 5.19 -5.10 2.12
N GLY A 17 5.32 -4.76 0.86
CA GLY A 17 6.51 -4.10 0.31
C GLY A 17 6.16 -3.03 -0.69
N GLY A 18 6.96 -1.98 -0.71
CA GLY A 18 6.88 -0.89 -1.67
C GLY A 18 8.17 -0.75 -2.48
N HIS A 19 8.22 0.25 -3.36
CA HIS A 19 9.38 0.43 -4.23
C HIS A 19 10.59 1.09 -3.53
N ILE A 20 11.79 0.85 -4.08
CA ILE A 20 13.03 1.54 -3.71
C ILE A 20 12.86 3.06 -3.83
N ARG A 21 13.50 3.80 -2.90
CA ARG A 21 13.36 5.26 -2.81
C ARG A 21 11.88 5.67 -2.73
N PRO A 22 11.18 5.24 -1.66
CA PRO A 22 9.75 5.42 -1.54
C PRO A 22 9.38 6.91 -1.61
N ASP A 23 8.34 7.20 -2.36
CA ASP A 23 7.71 8.51 -2.42
C ASP A 23 6.45 8.58 -1.55
N GLY A 24 5.65 9.64 -1.69
CA GLY A 24 4.48 9.83 -0.86
C GLY A 24 3.39 8.78 -1.08
N ASP A 25 3.22 8.28 -2.32
CA ASP A 25 2.23 7.23 -2.60
C ASP A 25 2.68 5.87 -2.09
N CYS A 26 3.95 5.54 -2.30
CA CYS A 26 4.52 4.31 -1.77
C CYS A 26 4.45 4.25 -0.23
N VAL A 27 4.81 5.34 0.46
CA VAL A 27 4.72 5.45 1.93
C VAL A 27 3.26 5.41 2.39
N GLY A 28 2.39 6.19 1.74
CA GLY A 28 0.97 6.30 2.09
C GLY A 28 0.22 4.98 1.96
N SER A 29 0.34 4.32 0.81
CA SER A 29 -0.32 3.04 0.53
C SER A 29 0.19 1.91 1.44
N THR A 30 1.51 1.80 1.64
CA THR A 30 2.11 0.71 2.42
C THR A 30 1.82 0.84 3.91
N ILE A 31 2.00 2.03 4.50
CA ILE A 31 1.71 2.26 5.93
C ILE A 31 0.20 2.24 6.17
N GLY A 32 -0.61 2.84 5.29
CA GLY A 32 -2.06 2.79 5.41
C GLY A 32 -2.60 1.38 5.47
N LEU A 33 -2.16 0.49 4.57
CA LEU A 33 -2.54 -0.92 4.59
C LEU A 33 -1.98 -1.65 5.82
N TYR A 34 -0.74 -1.38 6.22
CA TYR A 34 -0.13 -1.97 7.41
C TYR A 34 -0.94 -1.66 8.68
N LEU A 35 -1.30 -0.40 8.90
CA LEU A 35 -2.11 0.03 10.04
C LEU A 35 -3.49 -0.65 10.04
N TYR A 36 -4.12 -0.74 8.87
CA TYR A 36 -5.40 -1.41 8.74
C TYR A 36 -5.30 -2.89 9.11
N LEU A 37 -4.31 -3.62 8.58
CA LEU A 37 -4.14 -5.05 8.87
C LEU A 37 -3.82 -5.28 10.34
N THR A 38 -2.90 -4.53 10.92
CA THR A 38 -2.53 -4.71 12.33
C THR A 38 -3.66 -4.35 13.30
N THR A 39 -4.56 -3.47 12.91
CA THR A 39 -5.71 -3.06 13.73
C THR A 39 -6.86 -4.05 13.64
N TYR A 40 -7.22 -4.50 12.44
CA TYR A 40 -8.45 -5.26 12.21
C TYR A 40 -8.24 -6.75 11.95
N TYR A 41 -7.00 -7.19 11.76
CA TYR A 41 -6.60 -8.58 11.56
C TYR A 41 -5.40 -8.94 12.46
N PRO A 42 -5.51 -8.71 13.80
CA PRO A 42 -4.39 -8.92 14.72
C PRO A 42 -3.91 -10.37 14.81
N GLU A 43 -4.71 -11.33 14.30
CA GLU A 43 -4.34 -12.73 14.19
C GLU A 43 -3.37 -13.00 13.02
N ILE A 44 -3.23 -12.06 12.09
CA ILE A 44 -2.29 -12.14 10.97
C ILE A 44 -1.01 -11.40 11.35
N GLU A 45 0.09 -12.13 11.44
CA GLU A 45 1.39 -11.49 11.62
C GLU A 45 1.75 -10.66 10.38
N THR A 46 1.78 -9.34 10.52
CA THR A 46 2.02 -8.43 9.39
C THR A 46 3.37 -7.72 9.55
N ASP A 47 4.22 -7.83 8.54
CA ASP A 47 5.49 -7.10 8.43
C ASP A 47 5.48 -6.16 7.23
N LEU A 48 6.05 -4.97 7.41
CA LEU A 48 6.25 -3.99 6.34
C LEU A 48 7.74 -3.91 5.99
N TYR A 49 8.08 -4.10 4.72
CA TYR A 49 9.42 -3.93 4.16
C TYR A 49 9.46 -2.69 3.28
N LEU A 50 10.24 -1.70 3.69
CA LEU A 50 10.40 -0.46 2.95
C LEU A 50 11.79 0.10 3.21
N GLU A 51 12.38 0.80 2.24
CA GLU A 51 13.57 1.60 2.48
C GLU A 51 13.26 2.75 3.46
N GLU A 52 14.31 3.45 3.92
CA GLU A 52 14.15 4.57 4.85
C GLU A 52 13.15 5.60 4.29
N ILE A 53 12.16 5.94 5.11
CA ILE A 53 11.14 6.93 4.75
C ILE A 53 11.79 8.31 4.61
N PRO A 54 11.64 9.00 3.47
CA PRO A 54 12.19 10.33 3.27
C PRO A 54 11.73 11.31 4.37
N GLU A 55 12.63 12.22 4.77
CA GLU A 55 12.40 13.17 5.87
C GLU A 55 11.08 13.96 5.70
N ALA A 56 10.71 14.28 4.46
CA ALA A 56 9.48 14.98 4.15
C ALA A 56 8.20 14.27 4.64
N PHE A 57 8.22 12.93 4.77
CA PHE A 57 7.08 12.11 5.19
C PHE A 57 7.20 11.61 6.64
N GLN A 58 8.36 11.79 7.29
CA GLN A 58 8.59 11.30 8.67
C GLN A 58 7.73 12.03 9.70
N MET A 59 7.26 13.22 9.41
CA MET A 59 6.36 13.97 10.30
C MET A 59 5.01 13.29 10.54
N MET A 60 4.61 12.37 9.66
CA MET A 60 3.39 11.57 9.80
C MET A 60 3.52 10.47 10.87
N GLY A 61 4.69 10.25 11.43
CA GLY A 61 4.96 9.15 12.36
C GLY A 61 5.30 7.83 11.66
N HIS A 62 5.33 6.75 12.44
CA HIS A 62 5.55 5.36 11.96
C HIS A 62 6.85 5.09 11.19
N ARG A 63 7.84 6.00 11.26
CA ARG A 63 9.13 5.83 10.59
C ARG A 63 9.90 4.57 11.02
N ASP A 64 9.65 4.09 12.24
CA ASP A 64 10.31 2.94 12.84
C ASP A 64 9.53 1.62 12.59
N VAL A 65 8.42 1.66 11.86
CA VAL A 65 7.58 0.49 11.53
C VAL A 65 8.21 -0.36 10.42
N PRO A 66 8.72 0.22 9.32
CA PRO A 66 9.29 -0.59 8.26
C PRO A 66 10.53 -1.36 8.72
N LYS A 67 10.62 -2.61 8.28
CA LYS A 67 11.84 -3.39 8.36
C LYS A 67 12.75 -2.99 7.20
N HIS A 68 14.01 -2.72 7.52
CA HIS A 68 15.04 -2.36 6.54
C HIS A 68 15.97 -3.54 6.22
N GLU A 69 15.71 -4.71 6.84
CA GLU A 69 16.47 -5.93 6.65
C GLU A 69 15.51 -7.13 6.56
N ILE A 70 15.93 -8.15 5.81
CA ILE A 70 15.16 -9.38 5.67
C ILE A 70 15.19 -10.18 6.98
N VAL A 71 14.03 -10.66 7.42
CA VAL A 71 13.95 -11.61 8.52
C VAL A 71 14.34 -12.99 7.99
N GLU A 72 15.55 -13.45 8.39
CA GLU A 72 16.08 -14.72 7.91
C GLU A 72 15.16 -15.91 8.25
N GLY A 73 14.97 -16.79 7.27
CA GLY A 73 14.20 -18.04 7.45
C GLY A 73 12.69 -17.84 7.49
N LYS A 74 12.17 -16.61 7.46
CA LYS A 74 10.72 -16.33 7.43
C LYS A 74 10.18 -16.46 6.00
N VAL A 75 9.11 -17.23 5.85
CA VAL A 75 8.33 -17.38 4.61
C VAL A 75 6.91 -16.93 4.91
N TYR A 76 6.42 -15.94 4.16
CA TYR A 76 5.08 -15.42 4.34
C TYR A 76 4.04 -16.21 3.54
N ASP A 77 2.82 -16.27 4.08
CA ASP A 77 1.68 -16.84 3.34
C ASP A 77 1.30 -15.97 2.15
N LEU A 78 1.46 -14.65 2.30
CA LEU A 78 1.17 -13.67 1.25
C LEU A 78 2.20 -12.53 1.31
N PHE A 79 2.67 -12.09 0.14
CA PHE A 79 3.36 -10.82 -0.02
C PHE A 79 2.50 -9.88 -0.85
N ILE A 80 2.21 -8.69 -0.33
CA ILE A 80 1.48 -7.62 -1.04
C ILE A 80 2.48 -6.57 -1.49
N SER A 81 2.69 -6.46 -2.79
CA SER A 81 3.48 -5.39 -3.42
C SER A 81 2.58 -4.21 -3.72
N LEU A 82 2.95 -3.02 -3.24
CA LEU A 82 2.23 -1.78 -3.48
C LEU A 82 3.12 -0.79 -4.22
N ASP A 83 2.53 -0.13 -5.21
CA ASP A 83 3.17 0.95 -5.96
C ASP A 83 4.48 0.54 -6.66
N CYS A 84 4.52 -0.67 -7.19
CA CYS A 84 5.68 -1.22 -7.89
C CYS A 84 5.33 -1.62 -9.32
N GLY A 85 5.89 -0.92 -10.30
CA GLY A 85 5.69 -1.23 -11.72
C GLY A 85 6.38 -2.51 -12.18
N ASP A 86 7.41 -2.98 -11.46
CA ASP A 86 8.11 -4.24 -11.70
C ASP A 86 8.70 -4.81 -10.40
N GLU A 87 9.00 -6.12 -10.38
CA GLU A 87 9.49 -6.85 -9.22
C GLU A 87 10.81 -6.31 -8.68
N ARG A 88 11.73 -5.88 -9.55
CA ARG A 88 13.07 -5.39 -9.14
C ARG A 88 12.97 -4.09 -8.35
N ARG A 89 11.89 -3.34 -8.51
CA ARG A 89 11.65 -2.13 -7.71
C ARG A 89 11.39 -2.42 -6.22
N LEU A 90 11.08 -3.66 -5.85
CA LEU A 90 11.03 -4.08 -4.45
C LEU A 90 12.41 -4.04 -3.74
N GLY A 91 13.50 -3.95 -4.51
CA GLY A 91 14.85 -3.78 -3.98
C GLY A 91 15.23 -4.90 -3.01
N PHE A 92 15.64 -4.55 -1.78
CA PHE A 92 16.09 -5.57 -0.81
C PHE A 92 14.98 -6.55 -0.40
N SER A 93 13.69 -6.21 -0.54
CA SER A 93 12.58 -7.10 -0.20
C SER A 93 12.18 -8.07 -1.34
N GLU A 94 12.74 -7.92 -2.55
CA GLU A 94 12.49 -8.83 -3.68
C GLU A 94 12.67 -10.32 -3.31
N PRO A 95 13.72 -10.75 -2.58
CA PRO A 95 13.86 -12.15 -2.18
C PRO A 95 12.79 -12.63 -1.20
N VAL A 96 12.14 -11.73 -0.45
CA VAL A 96 11.01 -12.06 0.43
C VAL A 96 9.77 -12.31 -0.41
N PHE A 97 9.53 -11.46 -1.42
CA PHE A 97 8.46 -11.60 -2.40
C PHE A 97 8.58 -12.94 -3.13
N GLN A 98 9.76 -13.27 -3.68
CA GLN A 98 10.00 -14.51 -4.44
C GLN A 98 9.81 -15.78 -3.62
N LYS A 99 9.94 -15.73 -2.29
CA LYS A 99 9.78 -16.86 -1.37
C LYS A 99 8.39 -16.95 -0.75
N ALA A 100 7.56 -15.93 -0.89
CA ALA A 100 6.19 -15.96 -0.38
C ALA A 100 5.38 -17.07 -1.06
N LYS A 101 4.41 -17.65 -0.35
CA LYS A 101 3.58 -18.73 -0.90
C LYS A 101 2.61 -18.22 -1.97
N GLU A 102 2.13 -16.99 -1.81
CA GLU A 102 1.29 -16.27 -2.75
C GLU A 102 1.72 -14.82 -2.82
N THR A 103 1.51 -14.19 -3.96
CA THR A 103 1.87 -12.80 -4.19
C THR A 103 0.70 -12.00 -4.78
N LEU A 104 0.54 -10.77 -4.30
CA LEU A 104 -0.42 -9.80 -4.82
C LEU A 104 0.33 -8.52 -5.18
N CYS A 105 0.05 -7.96 -6.35
CA CYS A 105 0.45 -6.61 -6.73
C CYS A 105 -0.78 -5.72 -6.83
N VAL A 106 -0.75 -4.56 -6.17
CA VAL A 106 -1.71 -3.47 -6.32
C VAL A 106 -0.94 -2.25 -6.80
N ASP A 107 -1.29 -1.74 -7.98
CA ASP A 107 -0.52 -0.68 -8.63
C ASP A 107 -1.36 0.09 -9.65
N HIS A 108 -0.96 1.33 -9.94
CA HIS A 108 -1.58 2.18 -10.94
C HIS A 108 -0.66 2.50 -12.14
N HIS A 109 0.57 2.02 -12.14
CA HIS A 109 1.51 2.28 -13.23
C HIS A 109 1.09 1.60 -14.52
N ILE A 110 0.98 2.37 -15.62
CA ILE A 110 0.67 1.85 -16.97
C ILE A 110 1.73 0.84 -17.43
N SER A 111 2.97 1.01 -16.97
CA SER A 111 4.10 0.15 -17.33
C SER A 111 4.20 -1.14 -16.51
N ASN A 112 3.25 -1.42 -15.61
CA ASN A 112 3.30 -2.61 -14.76
C ASN A 112 3.27 -3.90 -15.60
N GLU A 113 4.20 -4.82 -15.29
CA GLU A 113 4.40 -6.07 -16.02
C GLU A 113 3.54 -7.24 -15.51
N SER A 114 2.66 -7.01 -14.51
CA SER A 114 1.82 -8.06 -13.87
C SER A 114 2.65 -9.22 -13.32
N PHE A 115 3.63 -8.91 -12.48
CA PHE A 115 4.67 -9.84 -12.01
C PHE A 115 4.26 -10.72 -10.81
N ALA A 116 3.13 -10.46 -10.18
CA ALA A 116 2.61 -11.24 -9.05
C ALA A 116 1.67 -12.37 -9.52
N ASP A 117 1.34 -13.33 -8.62
CA ASP A 117 0.33 -14.35 -8.89
C ASP A 117 -1.06 -13.73 -9.12
N THR A 118 -1.38 -12.71 -8.32
CA THR A 118 -2.59 -11.90 -8.49
C THR A 118 -2.19 -10.44 -8.71
N ASN A 119 -2.78 -9.79 -9.71
CA ASN A 119 -2.46 -8.41 -10.06
C ASN A 119 -3.74 -7.57 -10.11
N HIS A 120 -3.74 -6.46 -9.37
CA HIS A 120 -4.78 -5.44 -9.37
C HIS A 120 -4.18 -4.14 -9.89
N ILE A 121 -4.08 -4.05 -11.21
CA ILE A 121 -3.47 -2.92 -11.91
C ILE A 121 -4.57 -2.05 -12.49
N VAL A 122 -4.65 -0.79 -12.05
CA VAL A 122 -5.68 0.16 -12.48
C VAL A 122 -5.03 1.48 -12.92
N PRO A 123 -4.59 1.59 -14.18
CA PRO A 123 -3.87 2.77 -14.67
C PRO A 123 -4.67 4.09 -14.64
N ASP A 124 -5.98 4.00 -14.56
CA ASP A 124 -6.85 5.18 -14.48
C ASP A 124 -7.02 5.69 -13.02
N ALA A 125 -6.52 4.97 -12.02
CA ALA A 125 -6.50 5.45 -10.65
C ALA A 125 -5.46 6.56 -10.48
N SER A 126 -5.72 7.49 -9.58
CA SER A 126 -4.81 8.61 -9.34
C SER A 126 -3.52 8.19 -8.63
N SER A 127 -3.58 7.10 -7.88
CA SER A 127 -2.48 6.60 -7.04
C SER A 127 -2.76 5.19 -6.55
N THR A 128 -1.75 4.49 -6.06
CA THR A 128 -1.91 3.22 -5.35
C THR A 128 -2.62 3.40 -4.01
N SER A 129 -2.43 4.54 -3.34
CA SER A 129 -3.16 4.89 -2.12
C SER A 129 -4.68 4.97 -2.35
N GLU A 130 -5.14 5.48 -3.49
CA GLU A 130 -6.55 5.44 -3.88
C GLU A 130 -7.03 3.99 -4.05
N LEU A 131 -6.23 3.13 -4.66
CA LEU A 131 -6.58 1.72 -4.82
C LEU A 131 -6.66 1.00 -3.48
N VAL A 132 -5.72 1.27 -2.58
CA VAL A 132 -5.77 0.73 -1.21
C VAL A 132 -7.04 1.20 -0.51
N PHE A 133 -7.37 2.50 -0.54
CA PHE A 133 -8.62 3.01 0.03
C PHE A 133 -9.84 2.21 -0.47
N ARG A 134 -9.94 1.97 -1.78
CA ARG A 134 -11.06 1.22 -2.39
C ARG A 134 -11.11 -0.27 -2.00
N LEU A 135 -10.02 -0.83 -1.46
CA LEU A 135 -9.94 -2.21 -0.96
C LEU A 135 -10.35 -2.34 0.50
N LEU A 136 -10.29 -1.25 1.26
CA LEU A 136 -10.60 -1.23 2.69
C LEU A 136 -12.12 -1.09 2.91
N ASP A 137 -12.56 -1.48 4.10
CA ASP A 137 -13.91 -1.21 4.58
C ASP A 137 -13.93 0.25 5.10
N GLU A 138 -14.68 1.13 4.45
CA GLU A 138 -14.72 2.56 4.76
C GLU A 138 -15.07 2.84 6.23
N GLU A 139 -15.96 2.05 6.83
CA GLU A 139 -16.35 2.20 8.24
C GLU A 139 -15.20 1.90 9.23
N LYS A 140 -14.11 1.28 8.75
CA LYS A 140 -12.93 0.93 9.52
C LYS A 140 -11.72 1.82 9.23
N ILE A 141 -11.86 2.82 8.37
CA ILE A 141 -10.78 3.75 8.09
C ILE A 141 -10.71 4.77 9.22
N THR A 142 -9.66 4.66 10.05
CA THR A 142 -9.39 5.63 11.10
C THR A 142 -8.77 6.90 10.51
N GLU A 143 -8.82 8.02 11.26
CA GLU A 143 -8.16 9.28 10.88
C GLU A 143 -6.68 9.08 10.51
N GLU A 144 -5.99 8.21 11.25
CA GLU A 144 -4.58 7.90 10.98
C GLU A 144 -4.38 7.17 9.65
N ILE A 145 -5.18 6.13 9.37
CA ILE A 145 -5.16 5.42 8.09
C ILE A 145 -5.50 6.38 6.94
N ALA A 146 -6.56 7.16 7.11
CA ALA A 146 -7.00 8.16 6.12
C ALA A 146 -5.89 9.17 5.81
N SER A 147 -5.16 9.64 6.84
CA SER A 147 -4.08 10.61 6.68
C SER A 147 -2.93 10.08 5.81
N PHE A 148 -2.54 8.81 5.97
CA PHE A 148 -1.51 8.19 5.14
C PHE A 148 -1.98 8.01 3.70
N LEU A 149 -3.18 7.49 3.49
CA LEU A 149 -3.75 7.31 2.14
C LEU A 149 -3.92 8.66 1.44
N TYR A 150 -4.40 9.66 2.16
CA TYR A 150 -4.54 11.03 1.65
C TYR A 150 -3.19 11.64 1.23
N MET A 151 -2.14 11.46 2.03
CA MET A 151 -0.79 11.91 1.68
C MET A 151 -0.34 11.31 0.34
N GLY A 152 -0.56 10.02 0.12
CA GLY A 152 -0.22 9.37 -1.15
C GLY A 152 -1.00 9.95 -2.33
N ILE A 153 -2.33 10.10 -2.19
CA ILE A 153 -3.17 10.71 -3.22
C ILE A 153 -2.71 12.14 -3.55
N VAL A 154 -2.44 12.95 -2.53
CA VAL A 154 -1.98 14.35 -2.72
C VAL A 154 -0.64 14.40 -3.43
N HIS A 155 0.27 13.48 -3.08
CA HIS A 155 1.59 13.41 -3.70
C HIS A 155 1.49 13.11 -5.20
N ASP A 156 0.80 12.05 -5.58
CA ASP A 156 0.72 11.58 -6.97
C ASP A 156 -0.16 12.44 -7.87
N THR A 157 -1.15 13.10 -7.29
CA THR A 157 -1.99 14.07 -8.03
C THR A 157 -1.36 15.46 -8.16
N GLY A 158 -0.17 15.67 -7.56
CA GLY A 158 0.45 16.99 -7.51
C GLY A 158 -0.47 18.02 -6.86
N VAL A 159 -1.03 17.68 -5.70
CA VAL A 159 -2.04 18.50 -5.00
C VAL A 159 -3.29 18.72 -5.88
N PHE A 160 -3.79 17.63 -6.48
CA PHE A 160 -4.97 17.61 -7.37
C PHE A 160 -4.81 18.43 -8.66
N GLN A 161 -3.58 18.72 -9.11
CA GLN A 161 -3.32 19.49 -10.31
C GLN A 161 -3.08 18.65 -11.57
N TYR A 162 -2.72 17.38 -11.41
CA TYR A 162 -2.40 16.52 -12.54
C TYR A 162 -3.65 15.89 -13.16
N SER A 163 -3.53 15.48 -14.43
CA SER A 163 -4.63 14.90 -15.21
C SER A 163 -5.13 13.54 -14.72
N CYS A 164 -4.38 12.87 -13.84
CA CYS A 164 -4.80 11.66 -13.17
C CYS A 164 -5.86 11.91 -12.07
N THR A 165 -6.10 13.17 -11.70
CA THR A 165 -7.13 13.55 -10.72
C THR A 165 -8.52 13.39 -11.33
N SER A 166 -9.25 12.39 -10.89
CA SER A 166 -10.63 12.14 -11.31
C SER A 166 -11.67 12.81 -10.39
N PRO A 167 -12.94 12.96 -10.81
CA PRO A 167 -14.00 13.36 -9.90
C PRO A 167 -14.14 12.43 -8.69
N GLU A 168 -13.95 11.12 -8.87
CA GLU A 168 -13.95 10.13 -7.80
C GLU A 168 -12.84 10.38 -6.79
N THR A 169 -11.60 10.68 -7.26
CA THR A 169 -10.48 11.07 -6.40
C THR A 169 -10.82 12.28 -5.54
N CYS A 170 -11.50 13.30 -6.11
CA CYS A 170 -11.93 14.48 -5.36
C CYS A 170 -13.04 14.16 -4.35
N LEU A 171 -13.96 13.24 -4.67
CA LEU A 171 -15.05 12.85 -3.77
C LEU A 171 -14.54 12.06 -2.57
N LEU A 172 -13.51 11.22 -2.73
CA LEU A 172 -12.86 10.53 -1.61
C LEU A 172 -12.35 11.52 -0.56
N TYR A 173 -11.87 12.69 -0.99
CA TYR A 173 -11.42 13.75 -0.09
C TYR A 173 -12.57 14.49 0.60
N THR A 174 -13.73 14.65 -0.06
CA THR A 174 -14.82 15.50 0.45
C THR A 174 -15.83 14.77 1.31
N SER A 175 -15.91 13.43 1.23
CA SER A 175 -16.85 12.65 2.05
C SER A 175 -16.55 12.74 3.55
N ASP A 176 -15.30 12.95 3.93
CA ASP A 176 -14.88 13.06 5.33
C ASP A 176 -14.99 14.50 5.89
N ALA A 177 -15.12 15.50 5.02
CA ALA A 177 -15.22 16.92 5.41
C ALA A 177 -16.66 17.42 5.64
N ALA A 178 -17.67 16.56 5.44
CA ALA A 178 -19.08 16.95 5.50
C ALA A 178 -19.76 16.71 6.85
N ASP A 179 -19.10 16.06 7.81
CA ASP A 179 -19.68 15.68 9.11
C ASP A 179 -19.20 16.52 10.32
N ASP A 180 -18.54 17.69 10.08
CA ASP A 180 -18.23 18.68 11.13
C ASP A 180 -19.17 19.92 11.11
#